data_3a5a310791879aeeae75bae4b8a296d8
#
_entry.id   3a5a310791879aeeae75bae4b8a296d8
#
_cell.length_a   1.000
_cell.length_b   1.000
_cell.length_c   1.000
_cell.angle_alpha   90.00
_cell.angle_beta   90.00
_cell.angle_gamma   90.00
#
_symmetry.space_group_name_H-M   'P 1'
#
loop_
_entity.id
_entity.type
_entity.pdbx_description
1 polymer ?
#
loop_
_entity_poly.entity_id
_entity_poly.type
_entity_poly.pdbx_seq_one_letter_code
_entity_poly.pdbx_strand_id
1 'polypeptide(L)'
;MFFSKRKFLTAAFIAAFSATIFTGCGEQPKQQAQAPKQQVKVMKVVQRDTPLSSEYAGHLVGTDEIKVQSKISGNVVEKHVVGGQFVEAGQLLFKIDDRQYQSQVMAARATLAEAEVNLRNAQIDLQRNEMLLKENAIAEQTVTTQAALVKAREAACEAAAAQVKLAMENLADTEIYAPMSGQLGVDDVAVGAFVGAGSTTLVTIGSLDPIFAQFSISENEYLKFMTIQSSQAQHNPIHVTITLSDGREYPFEGQIVETDRELANNTGSLIMKAIFPNHGGVLMPGMFARVKMSGEVIPNAILVPQRAVQQLLGKSFVMCVGPDGKSVAKTVELGTQVGSYYIVTGGVTPQDTIVVEGLTNLREGVDLAATEVTAGEMGFTLANVTTPYQTDTISNATSNNPNAPGNLNK
;
A
#
# COMPACT_ATOMS: atom_id res chain seq x y z
N MET A 1 77.72 -25.32 67.33
CA MET A 1 77.60 -25.78 68.73
C MET A 1 77.12 -24.62 69.56
N PHE A 2 75.84 -24.26 69.47
CA PHE A 2 75.14 -23.29 70.32
C PHE A 2 73.63 -23.50 70.18
N PHE A 3 73.13 -24.40 71.00
CA PHE A 3 71.69 -24.59 71.19
C PHE A 3 71.35 -24.56 72.66
N SER A 4 70.23 -24.05 73.02
CA SER A 4 69.55 -24.12 74.29
C SER A 4 69.85 -22.98 75.28
N LYS A 5 68.91 -22.05 75.35
CA LYS A 5 68.42 -21.35 76.58
C LYS A 5 67.24 -20.34 76.31
N ARG A 6 66.30 -20.74 75.49
CA ARG A 6 65.09 -19.80 75.20
C ARG A 6 63.75 -20.47 75.32
N LYS A 7 63.60 -21.59 76.03
CA LYS A 7 62.31 -22.30 76.14
C LYS A 7 61.70 -22.32 77.52
N PHE A 8 62.14 -21.51 78.50
CA PHE A 8 61.59 -21.55 79.87
C PHE A 8 60.78 -20.28 80.28
N LEU A 9 60.79 -19.22 79.48
CA LEU A 9 60.11 -17.96 79.86
C LEU A 9 58.71 -17.73 79.16
N THR A 10 58.27 -18.63 78.28
CA THR A 10 57.03 -18.50 77.61
C THR A 10 55.85 -19.34 78.17
N ALA A 11 56.15 -20.23 79.12
CA ALA A 11 55.10 -21.07 79.74
C ALA A 11 54.44 -20.46 80.94
N ALA A 12 55.01 -19.41 81.58
CA ALA A 12 54.39 -18.73 82.75
C ALA A 12 53.40 -17.60 82.42
N PHE A 13 53.35 -17.09 81.20
CA PHE A 13 52.43 -16.04 80.79
C PHE A 13 51.07 -16.52 80.13
N ILE A 14 50.96 -17.81 79.81
CA ILE A 14 49.76 -18.38 79.21
C ILE A 14 48.80 -18.91 80.27
N ALA A 15 49.23 -19.17 81.53
CA ALA A 15 48.35 -19.66 82.59
C ALA A 15 47.58 -18.56 83.37
N ALA A 16 47.97 -17.23 83.21
CA ALA A 16 47.30 -16.13 83.87
C ALA A 16 46.18 -15.44 83.03
N PHE A 17 46.05 -15.85 81.76
CA PHE A 17 45.06 -15.24 80.83
C PHE A 17 43.84 -16.09 80.57
N SER A 18 43.72 -17.27 81.20
CA SER A 18 42.59 -18.19 80.99
C SER A 18 41.52 -18.21 82.10
N ALA A 19 41.58 -17.27 83.07
CA ALA A 19 40.66 -17.31 84.21
C ALA A 19 39.65 -16.14 84.25
N THR A 20 39.49 -15.31 83.16
CA THR A 20 38.58 -14.16 83.16
C THR A 20 37.53 -14.17 82.01
N ILE A 21 37.24 -15.32 81.39
CA ILE A 21 36.21 -15.41 80.32
C ILE A 21 35.12 -16.37 80.73
N PHE A 22 34.45 -16.17 81.87
CA PHE A 22 33.27 -16.90 82.19
C PHE A 22 32.29 -16.08 83.06
N THR A 23 31.86 -14.92 82.55
CA THR A 23 30.62 -14.30 83.04
C THR A 23 30.09 -13.36 81.93
N GLY A 24 29.00 -13.75 81.30
CA GLY A 24 28.26 -12.88 80.43
C GLY A 24 27.63 -13.51 79.21
N CYS A 25 26.85 -14.61 79.38
CA CYS A 25 25.84 -14.99 78.43
C CYS A 25 24.55 -14.32 78.79
N GLY A 26 24.39 -13.05 78.35
CA GLY A 26 23.09 -12.41 78.20
C GLY A 26 22.66 -12.63 76.76
N GLU A 27 21.64 -13.45 76.52
CA GLU A 27 20.95 -13.58 75.26
C GLU A 27 20.27 -12.23 74.94
N GLN A 28 20.99 -11.38 74.14
CA GLN A 28 20.33 -10.29 73.43
C GLN A 28 19.43 -10.92 72.34
N PRO A 29 18.14 -10.64 72.29
CA PRO A 29 17.32 -11.00 71.16
C PRO A 29 17.94 -10.39 69.92
N LYS A 30 18.38 -11.22 68.96
CA LYS A 30 18.72 -10.76 67.61
C LYS A 30 17.54 -10.00 67.05
N GLN A 31 17.55 -8.67 67.14
CA GLN A 31 16.79 -7.84 66.27
C GLN A 31 17.16 -8.26 64.84
N GLN A 32 16.27 -9.01 64.23
CA GLN A 32 16.32 -9.21 62.77
C GLN A 32 16.38 -7.81 62.14
N ALA A 33 17.56 -7.43 61.73
CA ALA A 33 17.70 -6.26 60.88
C ALA A 33 16.80 -6.51 59.67
N GLN A 34 15.64 -5.84 59.65
CA GLN A 34 14.80 -5.80 58.48
C GLN A 34 15.67 -5.37 57.34
N ALA A 35 15.85 -6.27 56.34
CA ALA A 35 16.57 -5.90 55.12
C ALA A 35 15.95 -4.59 54.58
N PRO A 36 16.79 -3.62 54.16
CA PRO A 36 16.26 -2.36 53.66
C PRO A 36 15.25 -2.63 52.54
N LYS A 37 14.03 -2.10 52.68
CA LYS A 37 12.98 -2.23 51.66
C LYS A 37 13.52 -1.69 50.34
N GLN A 38 13.38 -2.45 49.30
CA GLN A 38 13.82 -2.04 47.94
C GLN A 38 12.88 -0.97 47.41
N GLN A 39 13.44 0.23 47.07
CA GLN A 39 12.66 1.28 46.46
C GLN A 39 12.30 0.92 45.01
N VAL A 40 11.02 0.96 44.71
CA VAL A 40 10.50 0.63 43.37
C VAL A 40 9.40 1.61 42.97
N LYS A 41 9.32 1.92 41.68
CA LYS A 41 8.15 2.62 41.14
C LYS A 41 7.15 1.59 40.61
N VAL A 42 5.90 1.79 40.95
CA VAL A 42 4.83 0.86 40.63
C VAL A 42 3.70 1.57 39.90
N MET A 43 3.00 0.84 39.06
CA MET A 43 1.83 1.33 38.33
C MET A 43 0.74 0.25 38.32
N LYS A 44 -0.52 0.66 38.38
CA LYS A 44 -1.65 -0.24 38.18
C LYS A 44 -1.69 -0.68 36.72
N VAL A 45 -2.09 -1.92 36.50
CA VAL A 45 -2.33 -2.44 35.17
C VAL A 45 -3.46 -1.63 34.51
N VAL A 46 -3.23 -1.19 33.29
CA VAL A 46 -4.22 -0.40 32.53
C VAL A 46 -5.10 -1.36 31.73
N GLN A 47 -6.41 -1.24 31.89
CA GLN A 47 -7.39 -1.94 31.06
C GLN A 47 -8.18 -0.92 30.26
N ARG A 48 -8.16 -1.04 28.94
CA ARG A 48 -8.93 -0.20 28.03
C ARG A 48 -9.07 -0.81 26.64
N ASP A 49 -10.07 -0.35 25.91
CA ASP A 49 -10.19 -0.67 24.50
C ASP A 49 -8.96 -0.12 23.76
N THR A 50 -8.26 -0.99 23.07
CA THR A 50 -6.98 -0.66 22.43
C THR A 50 -7.08 -0.93 20.94
N PRO A 51 -7.04 0.14 20.14
CA PRO A 51 -7.02 -0.01 18.71
C PRO A 51 -5.64 -0.50 18.25
N LEU A 52 -5.68 -1.44 17.32
CA LEU A 52 -4.49 -1.93 16.64
C LEU A 52 -4.30 -1.22 15.31
N SER A 53 -3.05 -1.01 14.98
CA SER A 53 -2.66 -0.60 13.63
C SER A 53 -1.49 -1.45 13.17
N SER A 54 -1.54 -1.87 11.92
CA SER A 54 -0.45 -2.60 11.26
C SER A 54 0.13 -1.73 10.17
N GLU A 55 1.47 -1.71 10.06
CA GLU A 55 2.18 -0.96 9.03
C GLU A 55 2.87 -1.91 8.07
N TYR A 56 2.71 -1.65 6.78
CA TYR A 56 3.26 -2.44 5.69
C TYR A 56 4.10 -1.56 4.78
N ALA A 57 5.24 -2.09 4.37
CA ALA A 57 6.05 -1.46 3.34
C ALA A 57 5.37 -1.65 1.98
N GLY A 58 5.22 -0.58 1.22
CA GLY A 58 4.60 -0.60 -0.09
C GLY A 58 5.20 0.43 -1.03
N HIS A 59 4.71 0.43 -2.23
CA HIS A 59 5.06 1.41 -3.25
C HIS A 59 3.80 1.85 -4.00
N LEU A 60 3.85 3.06 -4.53
CA LEU A 60 2.76 3.63 -5.31
C LEU A 60 2.85 3.15 -6.76
N VAL A 61 1.71 2.81 -7.34
CA VAL A 61 1.58 2.41 -8.75
C VAL A 61 0.40 3.16 -9.38
N GLY A 62 0.55 3.54 -10.65
CA GLY A 62 -0.57 4.12 -11.39
C GLY A 62 -1.72 3.12 -11.54
N THR A 63 -2.94 3.61 -11.64
CA THR A 63 -4.10 2.75 -11.92
C THR A 63 -4.01 2.13 -13.28
N ASP A 64 -3.62 2.94 -14.27
CA ASP A 64 -3.48 2.51 -15.64
C ASP A 64 -2.17 3.05 -16.22
N GLU A 65 -1.46 2.21 -16.95
CA GLU A 65 -0.27 2.56 -17.70
C GLU A 65 -0.34 1.93 -19.08
N ILE A 66 -0.34 2.77 -20.12
CA ILE A 66 -0.41 2.32 -21.51
C ILE A 66 0.82 2.77 -22.27
N LYS A 67 1.50 1.82 -22.90
CA LYS A 67 2.57 2.09 -23.87
C LYS A 67 1.95 2.33 -25.22
N VAL A 68 1.95 3.58 -25.68
CA VAL A 68 1.44 3.95 -26.98
C VAL A 68 2.44 3.50 -28.03
N GLN A 69 1.99 2.62 -28.92
CA GLN A 69 2.78 2.06 -30.01
C GLN A 69 2.16 2.41 -31.36
N SER A 70 3.00 2.54 -32.37
CA SER A 70 2.52 2.69 -33.75
C SER A 70 1.96 1.38 -34.28
N LYS A 71 0.80 1.40 -34.95
CA LYS A 71 0.26 0.27 -35.70
C LYS A 71 0.87 0.12 -37.09
N ILE A 72 1.52 1.18 -37.58
CA ILE A 72 2.14 1.25 -38.91
C ILE A 72 3.62 1.59 -38.81
N SER A 73 4.37 1.35 -39.86
CA SER A 73 5.80 1.70 -39.92
C SER A 73 6.02 2.98 -40.73
N GLY A 74 6.93 3.83 -40.27
CA GLY A 74 7.29 5.07 -40.97
C GLY A 74 8.14 5.99 -40.12
N ASN A 75 8.47 7.17 -40.67
CA ASN A 75 9.18 8.19 -39.91
C ASN A 75 8.20 9.12 -39.20
N VAL A 76 8.52 9.52 -37.97
CA VAL A 76 7.77 10.53 -37.25
C VAL A 76 8.06 11.90 -37.88
N VAL A 77 7.03 12.59 -38.40
CA VAL A 77 7.17 13.90 -39.04
C VAL A 77 6.76 15.04 -38.14
N GLU A 78 5.79 14.80 -37.25
CA GLU A 78 5.32 15.79 -36.29
C GLU A 78 5.15 15.17 -34.89
N LYS A 79 5.45 15.98 -33.89
CA LYS A 79 5.26 15.68 -32.49
C LYS A 79 4.53 16.84 -31.82
N HIS A 80 3.34 16.62 -31.32
CA HIS A 80 2.46 17.66 -30.76
C HIS A 80 2.48 17.74 -29.23
N VAL A 81 3.30 16.94 -28.57
CA VAL A 81 3.36 16.81 -27.12
C VAL A 81 4.79 16.87 -26.60
N VAL A 82 4.92 17.18 -25.32
CA VAL A 82 6.21 17.21 -24.61
C VAL A 82 6.18 16.18 -23.48
N GLY A 83 7.30 15.48 -23.26
CA GLY A 83 7.43 14.53 -22.15
C GLY A 83 7.07 15.18 -20.80
N GLY A 84 6.32 14.46 -19.96
CA GLY A 84 5.81 14.96 -18.69
C GLY A 84 4.51 15.79 -18.77
N GLN A 85 4.02 16.10 -19.98
CA GLN A 85 2.77 16.85 -20.16
C GLN A 85 1.55 15.97 -19.84
N PHE A 86 0.49 16.57 -19.30
CA PHE A 86 -0.82 15.94 -19.22
C PHE A 86 -1.53 16.01 -20.57
N VAL A 87 -2.15 14.90 -20.99
CA VAL A 87 -2.91 14.79 -22.24
C VAL A 87 -4.30 14.25 -21.97
N GLU A 88 -5.25 14.66 -22.81
CA GLU A 88 -6.62 14.13 -22.78
C GLU A 88 -6.78 12.98 -23.76
N ALA A 89 -7.71 12.07 -23.46
CA ALA A 89 -8.09 10.98 -24.38
C ALA A 89 -8.53 11.57 -25.73
N GLY A 90 -8.00 11.03 -26.84
CA GLY A 90 -8.26 11.53 -28.19
C GLY A 90 -7.40 12.72 -28.63
N GLN A 91 -6.47 13.20 -27.81
CA GLN A 91 -5.51 14.23 -28.21
C GLN A 91 -4.48 13.66 -29.18
N LEU A 92 -4.17 14.38 -30.27
CA LEU A 92 -3.13 14.01 -31.22
C LEU A 92 -1.74 14.13 -30.57
N LEU A 93 -0.96 13.04 -30.63
CA LEU A 93 0.37 12.94 -30.02
C LEU A 93 1.48 13.04 -31.09
N PHE A 94 1.41 12.18 -32.09
CA PHE A 94 2.42 12.07 -33.14
C PHE A 94 1.76 11.93 -34.51
N LYS A 95 2.49 12.35 -35.55
CA LYS A 95 2.15 12.10 -36.94
C LYS A 95 3.28 11.38 -37.62
N ILE A 96 2.96 10.31 -38.31
CA ILE A 96 3.88 9.52 -39.17
C ILE A 96 3.74 9.98 -40.58
N ASP A 97 4.80 9.87 -41.41
CA ASP A 97 4.79 10.20 -42.83
C ASP A 97 3.69 9.42 -43.58
N ASP A 98 2.67 10.12 -44.03
CA ASP A 98 1.45 9.55 -44.58
C ASP A 98 1.48 9.44 -46.12
N ARG A 99 2.52 9.98 -46.81
CA ARG A 99 2.61 10.06 -48.30
C ARG A 99 2.45 8.69 -48.95
N GLN A 100 3.07 7.64 -48.40
CA GLN A 100 2.96 6.29 -48.93
C GLN A 100 1.54 5.75 -48.75
N TYR A 101 0.91 5.97 -47.61
CA TYR A 101 -0.44 5.51 -47.28
C TYR A 101 -1.49 6.25 -48.12
N GLN A 102 -1.34 7.55 -48.36
CA GLN A 102 -2.15 8.32 -49.31
C GLN A 102 -2.10 7.72 -50.73
N SER A 103 -0.90 7.36 -51.18
CA SER A 103 -0.72 6.71 -52.48
C SER A 103 -1.41 5.36 -52.57
N GLN A 104 -1.37 4.57 -51.46
CA GLN A 104 -2.08 3.28 -51.38
C GLN A 104 -3.61 3.44 -51.43
N VAL A 105 -4.15 4.47 -50.77
CA VAL A 105 -5.59 4.79 -50.83
C VAL A 105 -6.00 5.17 -52.26
N MET A 106 -5.19 6.00 -52.97
CA MET A 106 -5.44 6.38 -54.34
C MET A 106 -5.44 5.15 -55.29
N ALA A 107 -4.47 4.24 -55.14
CA ALA A 107 -4.39 3.02 -55.93
C ALA A 107 -5.58 2.09 -55.68
N ALA A 108 -5.95 1.90 -54.38
CA ALA A 108 -7.13 1.05 -54.02
C ALA A 108 -8.44 1.64 -54.56
N ARG A 109 -8.60 2.97 -54.54
CA ARG A 109 -9.78 3.64 -55.12
C ARG A 109 -9.84 3.49 -56.67
N ALA A 110 -8.68 3.52 -57.36
CA ALA A 110 -8.66 3.26 -58.80
C ALA A 110 -9.11 1.83 -59.15
N THR A 111 -8.64 0.86 -58.34
CA THR A 111 -9.07 -0.56 -58.49
C THR A 111 -10.57 -0.71 -58.24
N LEU A 112 -11.13 -0.06 -57.23
CA LEU A 112 -12.56 -0.07 -56.96
C LEU A 112 -13.35 0.53 -58.14
N ALA A 113 -12.92 1.68 -58.66
CA ALA A 113 -13.57 2.34 -59.80
C ALA A 113 -13.57 1.42 -61.06
N GLU A 114 -12.48 0.69 -61.33
CA GLU A 114 -12.41 -0.32 -62.39
C GLU A 114 -13.43 -1.45 -62.13
N ALA A 115 -13.49 -1.99 -60.90
CA ALA A 115 -14.45 -3.06 -60.55
C ALA A 115 -15.89 -2.57 -60.73
N GLU A 116 -16.22 -1.37 -60.32
CA GLU A 116 -17.55 -0.76 -60.46
C GLU A 116 -17.96 -0.61 -61.93
N VAL A 117 -17.06 -0.18 -62.80
CA VAL A 117 -17.30 -0.06 -64.26
C VAL A 117 -17.55 -1.46 -64.87
N ASN A 118 -16.75 -2.46 -64.49
CA ASN A 118 -16.91 -3.85 -64.93
C ASN A 118 -18.24 -4.45 -64.48
N LEU A 119 -18.67 -4.19 -63.24
CA LEU A 119 -19.97 -4.61 -62.72
C LEU A 119 -21.10 -3.94 -63.51
N ARG A 120 -21.05 -2.63 -63.71
CA ARG A 120 -22.05 -1.88 -64.43
C ARG A 120 -22.21 -2.41 -65.87
N ASN A 121 -21.11 -2.67 -66.58
CA ASN A 121 -21.14 -3.29 -67.92
C ASN A 121 -21.83 -4.66 -67.89
N ALA A 122 -21.47 -5.54 -66.93
CA ALA A 122 -22.08 -6.86 -66.83
C ALA A 122 -23.59 -6.78 -66.53
N GLN A 123 -24.03 -5.78 -65.71
CA GLN A 123 -25.45 -5.56 -65.43
C GLN A 123 -26.21 -5.06 -66.64
N ILE A 124 -25.64 -4.17 -67.47
CA ILE A 124 -26.22 -3.69 -68.74
C ILE A 124 -26.36 -4.85 -69.69
N ASP A 125 -25.38 -5.70 -69.81
CA ASP A 125 -25.41 -6.87 -70.69
C ASP A 125 -26.47 -7.90 -70.21
N LEU A 126 -26.60 -8.12 -68.89
CA LEU A 126 -27.64 -8.95 -68.31
C LEU A 126 -29.02 -8.42 -68.70
N GLN A 127 -29.25 -7.10 -68.45
CA GLN A 127 -30.51 -6.48 -68.80
C GLN A 127 -30.87 -6.59 -70.29
N ARG A 128 -29.87 -6.46 -71.19
CA ARG A 128 -30.03 -6.66 -72.61
C ARG A 128 -30.41 -8.12 -72.95
N ASN A 129 -29.70 -9.07 -72.34
CA ASN A 129 -29.97 -10.49 -72.56
C ASN A 129 -31.38 -10.89 -72.03
N GLU A 130 -31.80 -10.36 -70.89
CA GLU A 130 -33.17 -10.59 -70.37
C GLU A 130 -34.25 -10.07 -71.30
N MET A 131 -34.03 -8.93 -71.97
CA MET A 131 -34.97 -8.44 -73.01
C MET A 131 -35.01 -9.34 -74.25
N LEU A 132 -33.84 -9.80 -74.71
CA LEU A 132 -33.78 -10.69 -75.84
C LEU A 132 -34.37 -12.11 -75.55
N LEU A 133 -34.26 -12.56 -74.30
CA LEU A 133 -34.95 -13.81 -73.90
C LEU A 133 -36.48 -13.69 -73.93
N LYS A 134 -37.01 -12.52 -73.49
CA LYS A 134 -38.46 -12.26 -73.58
C LYS A 134 -38.97 -12.28 -74.98
N GLU A 135 -38.15 -11.96 -76.00
CA GLU A 135 -38.45 -12.00 -77.42
C GLU A 135 -38.12 -13.41 -78.04
N ASN A 136 -37.70 -14.40 -77.20
CA ASN A 136 -37.25 -15.74 -77.62
C ASN A 136 -36.07 -15.70 -78.59
N ALA A 137 -35.23 -14.66 -78.54
CA ALA A 137 -34.08 -14.50 -79.44
C ALA A 137 -32.78 -15.15 -78.94
N ILE A 138 -32.69 -15.55 -77.66
CA ILE A 138 -31.53 -16.26 -77.07
C ILE A 138 -31.98 -17.40 -76.18
N ALA A 139 -31.01 -18.29 -75.83
CA ALA A 139 -31.27 -19.39 -74.93
C ALA A 139 -31.25 -18.91 -73.45
N GLU A 140 -32.05 -19.48 -72.55
CA GLU A 140 -32.12 -19.26 -71.15
C GLU A 140 -30.72 -19.42 -70.44
N GLN A 141 -29.94 -20.40 -70.92
CA GLN A 141 -28.59 -20.60 -70.43
C GLN A 141 -27.69 -19.38 -70.57
N THR A 142 -27.87 -18.57 -71.63
CA THR A 142 -27.10 -17.35 -71.84
C THR A 142 -27.39 -16.33 -70.76
N VAL A 143 -28.66 -16.16 -70.34
CA VAL A 143 -29.06 -15.26 -69.26
C VAL A 143 -28.54 -15.75 -67.91
N THR A 144 -28.68 -17.06 -67.64
CA THR A 144 -28.17 -17.59 -66.34
C THR A 144 -26.64 -17.46 -66.21
N THR A 145 -25.90 -17.65 -67.32
CA THR A 145 -24.45 -17.44 -67.35
C THR A 145 -24.09 -15.98 -67.10
N GLN A 146 -24.83 -15.04 -67.74
CA GLN A 146 -24.60 -13.61 -67.52
C GLN A 146 -24.98 -13.17 -66.11
N ALA A 147 -26.06 -13.72 -65.52
CA ALA A 147 -26.43 -13.48 -64.13
C ALA A 147 -25.35 -13.97 -63.16
N ALA A 148 -24.74 -15.13 -63.41
CA ALA A 148 -23.60 -15.60 -62.64
C ALA A 148 -22.37 -14.68 -62.76
N LEU A 149 -22.12 -14.13 -63.99
CA LEU A 149 -21.06 -13.15 -64.20
C LEU A 149 -21.30 -11.85 -63.41
N VAL A 150 -22.54 -11.35 -63.38
CA VAL A 150 -22.90 -10.18 -62.57
C VAL A 150 -22.56 -10.44 -61.10
N LYS A 151 -22.98 -11.57 -60.52
CA LYS A 151 -22.64 -11.94 -59.13
C LYS A 151 -21.13 -12.04 -58.90
N ALA A 152 -20.36 -12.56 -59.85
CA ALA A 152 -18.92 -12.61 -59.75
C ALA A 152 -18.30 -11.19 -59.78
N ARG A 153 -18.85 -10.24 -60.54
CA ARG A 153 -18.42 -8.84 -60.56
C ARG A 153 -18.85 -8.06 -59.30
N GLU A 154 -19.99 -8.37 -58.73
CA GLU A 154 -20.42 -7.85 -57.43
C GLU A 154 -19.43 -8.24 -56.33
N ALA A 155 -19.09 -9.51 -56.23
CA ALA A 155 -18.10 -10.00 -55.28
C ALA A 155 -16.70 -9.34 -55.49
N ALA A 156 -16.30 -9.10 -56.75
CA ALA A 156 -15.05 -8.39 -57.06
C ALA A 156 -15.10 -6.90 -56.60
N CYS A 157 -16.24 -6.25 -56.77
CA CYS A 157 -16.46 -4.89 -56.32
C CYS A 157 -16.39 -4.78 -54.77
N GLU A 158 -17.06 -5.72 -54.07
CA GLU A 158 -16.99 -5.78 -52.58
C GLU A 158 -15.56 -6.02 -52.11
N ALA A 159 -14.79 -6.90 -52.75
CA ALA A 159 -13.39 -7.13 -52.42
C ALA A 159 -12.53 -5.88 -52.62
N ALA A 160 -12.75 -5.15 -53.73
CA ALA A 160 -12.03 -3.87 -53.98
C ALA A 160 -12.44 -2.76 -52.96
N ALA A 161 -13.71 -2.70 -52.57
CA ALA A 161 -14.19 -1.79 -51.53
C ALA A 161 -13.56 -2.09 -50.16
N ALA A 162 -13.42 -3.37 -49.80
CA ALA A 162 -12.73 -3.79 -48.60
C ALA A 162 -11.23 -3.36 -48.59
N GLN A 163 -10.59 -3.46 -49.78
CA GLN A 163 -9.19 -2.98 -49.93
C GLN A 163 -9.06 -1.49 -49.76
N VAL A 164 -10.02 -0.67 -50.24
CA VAL A 164 -10.06 0.78 -49.99
C VAL A 164 -10.19 1.06 -48.50
N LYS A 165 -11.10 0.34 -47.84
CA LYS A 165 -11.30 0.49 -46.38
C LYS A 165 -10.00 0.21 -45.61
N LEU A 166 -9.33 -0.92 -45.90
CA LEU A 166 -8.03 -1.23 -45.28
C LEU A 166 -6.98 -0.17 -45.52
N ALA A 167 -6.87 0.35 -46.74
CA ALA A 167 -5.93 1.43 -47.06
C ALA A 167 -6.26 2.73 -46.32
N MET A 168 -7.52 3.06 -46.12
CA MET A 168 -7.99 4.21 -45.35
C MET A 168 -7.72 4.04 -43.83
N GLU A 169 -7.89 2.84 -43.28
CA GLU A 169 -7.55 2.53 -41.90
C GLU A 169 -6.04 2.70 -41.64
N ASN A 170 -5.20 2.19 -42.55
CA ASN A 170 -3.76 2.37 -42.47
C ASN A 170 -3.36 3.86 -42.57
N LEU A 171 -4.05 4.64 -43.40
CA LEU A 171 -3.83 6.08 -43.47
C LEU A 171 -4.27 6.79 -42.18
N ALA A 172 -5.40 6.40 -41.58
CA ALA A 172 -5.85 6.95 -40.31
C ALA A 172 -4.87 6.63 -39.17
N ASP A 173 -4.25 5.42 -39.19
CA ASP A 173 -3.26 5.02 -38.20
C ASP A 173 -1.91 5.78 -38.30
N THR A 174 -1.75 6.71 -39.31
CA THR A 174 -0.61 7.63 -39.37
C THR A 174 -0.70 8.74 -38.33
N GLU A 175 -1.90 9.06 -37.85
CA GLU A 175 -2.15 9.99 -36.77
C GLU A 175 -2.38 9.23 -35.48
N ILE A 176 -1.49 9.42 -34.52
CA ILE A 176 -1.49 8.66 -33.27
C ILE A 176 -2.08 9.51 -32.16
N TYR A 177 -3.19 9.04 -31.61
CA TYR A 177 -3.96 9.71 -30.58
C TYR A 177 -3.77 9.03 -29.22
N ALA A 178 -3.95 9.81 -28.15
CA ALA A 178 -3.95 9.31 -26.78
C ALA A 178 -5.14 8.38 -26.54
N PRO A 179 -4.93 7.11 -26.14
CA PRO A 179 -6.02 6.18 -25.85
C PRO A 179 -6.75 6.49 -24.54
N MET A 180 -6.11 7.22 -23.64
CA MET A 180 -6.64 7.63 -22.34
C MET A 180 -6.06 8.98 -21.93
N SER A 181 -6.73 9.63 -20.97
CA SER A 181 -6.19 10.83 -20.32
C SER A 181 -5.14 10.44 -19.28
N GLY A 182 -4.03 11.17 -19.18
CA GLY A 182 -2.96 10.88 -18.23
C GLY A 182 -1.72 11.71 -18.46
N GLN A 183 -0.69 11.48 -17.68
CA GLN A 183 0.61 12.13 -17.84
C GLN A 183 1.51 11.30 -18.73
N LEU A 184 2.19 11.99 -19.66
CA LEU A 184 3.18 11.38 -20.54
C LEU A 184 4.48 11.07 -19.78
N GLY A 185 5.09 9.94 -20.09
CA GLY A 185 6.49 9.69 -19.72
C GLY A 185 7.44 10.68 -20.41
N VAL A 186 8.62 10.81 -19.86
CA VAL A 186 9.67 11.68 -20.44
C VAL A 186 10.41 11.01 -21.61
N ASP A 187 10.40 9.67 -21.65
CA ASP A 187 10.99 8.88 -22.72
C ASP A 187 10.01 8.82 -23.90
N ASP A 188 10.29 9.60 -24.91
CA ASP A 188 9.49 9.68 -26.12
C ASP A 188 10.37 9.65 -27.38
N VAL A 189 9.72 9.38 -28.53
CA VAL A 189 10.41 9.30 -29.82
C VAL A 189 10.61 10.69 -30.41
N ALA A 190 11.81 10.93 -30.96
CA ALA A 190 12.15 12.18 -31.60
C ALA A 190 11.54 12.28 -33.02
N VAL A 191 11.29 13.53 -33.49
CA VAL A 191 10.94 13.81 -34.87
C VAL A 191 12.07 13.37 -35.80
N GLY A 192 11.75 12.68 -36.89
CA GLY A 192 12.68 12.07 -37.81
C GLY A 192 13.05 10.62 -37.50
N ALA A 193 12.73 10.11 -36.36
CA ALA A 193 12.98 8.72 -36.02
C ALA A 193 12.06 7.76 -36.82
N PHE A 194 12.60 6.61 -37.19
CA PHE A 194 11.81 5.53 -37.79
C PHE A 194 11.18 4.68 -36.72
N VAL A 195 9.88 4.39 -36.87
CA VAL A 195 9.10 3.55 -35.96
C VAL A 195 8.56 2.34 -36.71
N GLY A 196 8.62 1.18 -36.06
CA GLY A 196 8.09 -0.09 -36.57
C GLY A 196 6.72 -0.40 -35.99
N ALA A 197 5.86 -0.97 -36.81
CA ALA A 197 4.53 -1.40 -36.39
C ALA A 197 4.60 -2.41 -35.23
N GLY A 198 3.90 -2.13 -34.11
CA GLY A 198 3.78 -2.98 -32.94
C GLY A 198 5.07 -3.24 -32.15
N SER A 199 6.20 -2.61 -32.53
CA SER A 199 7.49 -2.86 -31.90
C SER A 199 8.09 -1.67 -31.18
N THR A 200 7.79 -0.44 -31.62
CA THR A 200 8.36 0.79 -31.07
C THR A 200 7.34 1.47 -30.16
N THR A 201 7.68 1.62 -28.90
CA THR A 201 6.91 2.47 -27.96
C THR A 201 7.24 3.94 -28.26
N LEU A 202 6.22 4.71 -28.59
CA LEU A 202 6.32 6.13 -28.88
C LEU A 202 6.41 6.98 -27.62
N VAL A 203 5.54 6.66 -26.67
CA VAL A 203 5.45 7.28 -25.34
C VAL A 203 4.62 6.39 -24.42
N THR A 204 4.84 6.52 -23.12
CA THR A 204 3.99 5.88 -22.09
C THR A 204 3.04 6.92 -21.53
N ILE A 205 1.76 6.56 -21.36
CA ILE A 205 0.75 7.39 -20.68
C ILE A 205 0.37 6.68 -19.39
N GLY A 206 0.44 7.39 -18.26
CA GLY A 206 0.04 6.85 -16.96
C GLY A 206 -1.01 7.72 -16.28
N SER A 207 -1.99 7.09 -15.64
CA SER A 207 -2.94 7.79 -14.77
C SER A 207 -2.27 8.09 -13.43
N LEU A 208 -2.43 9.32 -12.92
CA LEU A 208 -1.94 9.74 -11.61
C LEU A 208 -3.06 9.87 -10.57
N ASP A 209 -4.30 10.03 -10.98
CA ASP A 209 -5.45 10.19 -10.10
C ASP A 209 -6.62 9.33 -10.61
N PRO A 210 -7.08 8.37 -9.81
CA PRO A 210 -6.53 7.94 -8.53
C PRO A 210 -5.21 7.15 -8.65
N ILE A 211 -4.52 6.89 -7.53
CA ILE A 211 -3.28 6.12 -7.47
C ILE A 211 -3.42 4.94 -6.52
N PHE A 212 -2.76 3.84 -6.81
CA PHE A 212 -2.71 2.68 -5.92
C PHE A 212 -1.48 2.70 -5.02
N ALA A 213 -1.68 2.35 -3.75
CA ALA A 213 -0.61 1.89 -2.88
C ALA A 213 -0.63 0.35 -2.87
N GLN A 214 0.40 -0.25 -3.42
CA GLN A 214 0.58 -1.69 -3.47
C GLN A 214 1.50 -2.13 -2.34
N PHE A 215 1.05 -3.10 -1.54
CA PHE A 215 1.77 -3.63 -0.39
C PHE A 215 1.52 -5.13 -0.23
N SER A 216 2.37 -5.79 0.56
CA SER A 216 2.27 -7.23 0.78
C SER A 216 1.96 -7.51 2.24
N ILE A 217 1.03 -8.43 2.49
CA ILE A 217 0.70 -8.92 3.81
C ILE A 217 0.97 -10.43 3.90
N SER A 218 1.26 -10.95 5.09
CA SER A 218 1.41 -12.40 5.29
C SER A 218 0.05 -13.11 5.28
N GLU A 219 0.06 -14.43 5.00
CA GLU A 219 -1.16 -15.26 5.06
C GLU A 219 -1.88 -15.14 6.41
N ASN A 220 -1.13 -15.16 7.52
CA ASN A 220 -1.70 -15.04 8.86
C ASN A 220 -2.39 -13.70 9.09
N GLU A 221 -1.82 -12.62 8.59
CA GLU A 221 -2.42 -11.28 8.68
C GLU A 221 -3.64 -11.16 7.79
N TYR A 222 -3.62 -11.75 6.60
CA TYR A 222 -4.78 -11.82 5.72
C TYR A 222 -5.96 -12.55 6.37
N LEU A 223 -5.72 -13.71 6.99
CA LEU A 223 -6.78 -14.45 7.69
C LEU A 223 -7.36 -13.64 8.86
N LYS A 224 -6.53 -12.93 9.62
CA LYS A 224 -7.00 -11.99 10.65
C LYS A 224 -7.85 -10.88 10.05
N PHE A 225 -7.36 -10.24 8.97
CA PHE A 225 -8.07 -9.19 8.26
C PHE A 225 -9.46 -9.65 7.80
N MET A 226 -9.56 -10.83 7.19
CA MET A 226 -10.84 -11.42 6.75
C MET A 226 -11.79 -11.69 7.93
N THR A 227 -11.25 -12.14 9.07
CA THR A 227 -12.04 -12.37 10.27
C THR A 227 -12.60 -11.05 10.83
N ILE A 228 -11.78 -10.01 10.88
CA ILE A 228 -12.17 -8.67 11.31
C ILE A 228 -13.23 -8.10 10.38
N GLN A 229 -13.02 -8.16 9.08
CA GLN A 229 -13.95 -7.66 8.08
C GLN A 229 -15.33 -8.36 8.19
N SER A 230 -15.37 -9.66 8.46
CA SER A 230 -16.61 -10.41 8.60
C SER A 230 -17.35 -10.12 9.93
N SER A 231 -16.61 -9.86 11.01
CA SER A 231 -17.18 -9.66 12.35
C SER A 231 -17.49 -8.20 12.69
N GLN A 232 -16.75 -7.25 12.13
CA GLN A 232 -16.82 -5.82 12.47
C GLN A 232 -17.45 -4.93 11.39
N ALA A 233 -17.87 -5.48 10.26
CA ALA A 233 -18.46 -4.72 9.14
C ALA A 233 -19.61 -3.76 9.54
N GLN A 234 -20.17 -3.91 10.74
CA GLN A 234 -21.24 -3.06 11.27
C GLN A 234 -20.77 -1.99 12.26
N HIS A 235 -19.54 -2.06 12.81
CA HIS A 235 -19.17 -1.21 13.95
C HIS A 235 -17.88 -0.40 13.79
N ASN A 236 -16.95 -0.80 12.95
CA ASN A 236 -15.68 -0.06 12.81
C ASN A 236 -15.06 -0.27 11.41
N PRO A 237 -15.12 0.70 10.50
CA PRO A 237 -14.52 0.59 9.19
C PRO A 237 -13.00 0.50 9.32
N ILE A 238 -12.37 -0.23 8.40
CA ILE A 238 -10.91 -0.27 8.29
C ILE A 238 -10.46 1.01 7.60
N HIS A 239 -9.66 1.80 8.29
CA HIS A 239 -9.04 3.01 7.77
C HIS A 239 -7.66 2.67 7.21
N VAL A 240 -7.39 3.11 6.00
CA VAL A 240 -6.11 2.92 5.34
C VAL A 240 -5.49 4.27 5.09
N THR A 241 -4.33 4.52 5.69
CA THR A 241 -3.56 5.76 5.47
C THR A 241 -2.17 5.41 4.95
N ILE A 242 -1.49 6.37 4.34
CA ILE A 242 -0.11 6.19 3.90
C ILE A 242 0.79 7.26 4.51
N THR A 243 1.98 6.83 4.91
CA THR A 243 3.07 7.71 5.32
C THR A 243 4.14 7.69 4.24
N LEU A 244 4.50 8.86 3.76
CA LEU A 244 5.50 9.04 2.71
C LEU A 244 6.92 8.87 3.27
N SER A 245 7.91 8.77 2.38
CA SER A 245 9.32 8.57 2.75
C SER A 245 9.91 9.69 3.61
N ASP A 246 9.34 10.90 3.55
CA ASP A 246 9.73 12.05 4.38
C ASP A 246 9.09 12.05 5.79
N GLY A 247 8.27 11.04 6.10
CA GLY A 247 7.58 10.87 7.36
C GLY A 247 6.24 11.61 7.47
N ARG A 248 5.82 12.33 6.43
CA ARG A 248 4.50 12.98 6.41
C ARG A 248 3.39 11.97 6.12
N GLU A 249 2.31 12.06 6.88
CA GLU A 249 1.09 11.31 6.59
C GLU A 249 0.31 12.01 5.46
N TYR A 250 -0.16 11.22 4.50
CA TYR A 250 -0.96 11.73 3.39
C TYR A 250 -2.37 12.07 3.89
N PRO A 251 -2.93 13.25 3.55
CA PRO A 251 -4.15 13.75 4.19
C PRO A 251 -5.45 13.02 3.80
N PHE A 252 -5.40 12.20 2.77
CA PHE A 252 -6.58 11.46 2.30
C PHE A 252 -6.48 9.99 2.66
N GLU A 253 -7.59 9.42 3.11
CA GLU A 253 -7.72 8.00 3.38
C GLU A 253 -7.91 7.21 2.07
N GLY A 254 -7.37 6.00 2.05
CA GLY A 254 -7.54 5.05 0.97
C GLY A 254 -8.54 3.96 1.30
N GLN A 255 -8.89 3.21 0.28
CA GLN A 255 -9.76 2.03 0.39
C GLN A 255 -9.09 0.84 -0.27
N ILE A 256 -9.16 -0.33 0.36
CA ILE A 256 -8.68 -1.58 -0.25
C ILE A 256 -9.67 -1.97 -1.34
N VAL A 257 -9.17 -2.10 -2.58
CA VAL A 257 -10.01 -2.41 -3.75
C VAL A 257 -9.60 -3.69 -4.45
N GLU A 258 -8.31 -4.05 -4.38
CA GLU A 258 -7.80 -5.23 -5.04
C GLU A 258 -6.98 -6.07 -4.06
N THR A 259 -7.21 -7.37 -4.13
CA THR A 259 -6.44 -8.39 -3.41
C THR A 259 -6.06 -9.45 -4.42
N ASP A 260 -4.79 -9.82 -4.47
CA ASP A 260 -4.33 -10.84 -5.40
C ASP A 260 -5.05 -12.18 -5.12
N ARG A 261 -5.23 -12.97 -6.16
CA ARG A 261 -5.88 -14.28 -6.08
C ARG A 261 -4.96 -15.36 -5.51
N GLU A 262 -3.66 -15.17 -5.63
CA GLU A 262 -2.67 -16.17 -5.26
C GLU A 262 -1.66 -15.62 -4.27
N LEU A 263 -1.28 -16.46 -3.30
CA LEU A 263 -0.12 -16.18 -2.46
C LEU A 263 1.16 -16.32 -3.29
N ALA A 264 2.08 -15.38 -3.11
CA ALA A 264 3.39 -15.48 -3.74
C ALA A 264 4.13 -16.73 -3.24
N ASN A 265 4.43 -17.67 -4.15
CA ASN A 265 4.97 -18.99 -3.85
C ASN A 265 6.28 -18.97 -3.03
N ASN A 266 7.05 -17.87 -3.12
CA ASN A 266 8.36 -17.77 -2.47
C ASN A 266 8.31 -17.13 -1.09
N THR A 267 7.27 -16.38 -0.76
CA THR A 267 7.19 -15.57 0.47
C THR A 267 5.97 -15.88 1.34
N GLY A 268 4.97 -16.60 0.80
CA GLY A 268 3.69 -16.82 1.50
C GLY A 268 2.96 -15.51 1.80
N SER A 269 3.19 -14.48 0.99
CA SER A 269 2.57 -13.17 1.14
C SER A 269 1.55 -12.90 0.04
N LEU A 270 0.55 -12.11 0.33
CA LEU A 270 -0.50 -11.69 -0.56
C LEU A 270 -0.33 -10.21 -0.91
N ILE A 271 -0.45 -9.88 -2.19
CA ILE A 271 -0.41 -8.49 -2.63
C ILE A 271 -1.80 -7.88 -2.50
N MET A 272 -1.85 -6.72 -1.88
CA MET A 272 -3.05 -5.90 -1.78
C MET A 272 -2.80 -4.52 -2.36
N LYS A 273 -3.86 -3.93 -2.90
CA LYS A 273 -3.84 -2.55 -3.41
C LYS A 273 -4.94 -1.73 -2.73
N ALA A 274 -4.54 -0.60 -2.21
CA ALA A 274 -5.44 0.42 -1.72
C ALA A 274 -5.42 1.62 -2.66
N ILE A 275 -6.61 2.11 -3.03
CA ILE A 275 -6.78 3.27 -3.91
C ILE A 275 -6.81 4.55 -3.08
N PHE A 276 -6.09 5.56 -3.55
CA PHE A 276 -6.04 6.89 -2.93
C PHE A 276 -6.38 7.97 -3.96
N PRO A 277 -7.18 8.98 -3.59
CA PRO A 277 -7.33 10.17 -4.42
C PRO A 277 -6.03 10.97 -4.47
N ASN A 278 -5.66 11.48 -5.64
CA ASN A 278 -4.40 12.21 -5.84
C ASN A 278 -4.61 13.54 -6.60
N HIS A 279 -5.63 14.30 -6.22
CA HIS A 279 -6.06 15.52 -6.91
C HIS A 279 -4.96 16.57 -7.10
N GLY A 280 -3.91 16.52 -6.30
CA GLY A 280 -2.76 17.45 -6.40
C GLY A 280 -1.57 16.90 -7.17
N GLY A 281 -1.61 15.65 -7.66
CA GLY A 281 -0.48 14.99 -8.33
C GLY A 281 0.78 14.87 -7.47
N VAL A 282 0.64 14.93 -6.12
CA VAL A 282 1.77 14.85 -5.17
C VAL A 282 2.34 13.44 -5.13
N LEU A 283 1.48 12.45 -5.26
CA LEU A 283 1.87 11.05 -5.28
C LEU A 283 2.26 10.66 -6.71
N MET A 284 3.43 10.04 -6.84
CA MET A 284 3.94 9.57 -8.13
C MET A 284 4.14 8.06 -8.10
N PRO A 285 3.84 7.33 -9.19
CA PRO A 285 4.20 5.92 -9.32
C PRO A 285 5.70 5.70 -9.05
N GLY A 286 6.03 4.62 -8.38
CA GLY A 286 7.39 4.29 -7.95
C GLY A 286 7.81 4.89 -6.61
N MET A 287 7.06 5.82 -6.02
CA MET A 287 7.36 6.29 -4.66
C MET A 287 7.15 5.18 -3.65
N PHE A 288 8.03 5.13 -2.65
CA PHE A 288 7.85 4.30 -1.46
C PHE A 288 6.80 4.93 -0.55
N ALA A 289 5.91 4.10 -0.02
CA ALA A 289 4.91 4.50 0.96
C ALA A 289 4.78 3.42 2.04
N ARG A 290 4.58 3.85 3.27
CA ARG A 290 4.24 2.97 4.37
C ARG A 290 2.73 2.99 4.53
N VAL A 291 2.08 1.86 4.24
CA VAL A 291 0.62 1.72 4.34
C VAL A 291 0.28 1.32 5.76
N LYS A 292 -0.51 2.13 6.44
CA LYS A 292 -1.01 1.88 7.78
C LYS A 292 -2.48 1.52 7.70
N MET A 293 -2.79 0.34 8.20
CA MET A 293 -4.16 -0.15 8.35
C MET A 293 -4.56 -0.09 9.81
N SER A 294 -5.69 0.54 10.11
CA SER A 294 -6.25 0.68 11.46
C SER A 294 -7.75 0.41 11.44
N GLY A 295 -8.30 0.00 12.57
CA GLY A 295 -9.73 -0.31 12.68
C GLY A 295 -10.04 -1.51 13.56
N GLU A 296 -9.06 -2.39 13.80
CA GLU A 296 -9.20 -3.45 14.80
C GLU A 296 -9.11 -2.84 16.20
N VAL A 297 -10.09 -3.12 17.05
CA VAL A 297 -10.08 -2.70 18.44
C VAL A 297 -10.16 -3.96 19.31
N ILE A 298 -9.18 -4.16 20.18
CA ILE A 298 -9.23 -5.21 21.20
C ILE A 298 -9.98 -4.63 22.40
N PRO A 299 -11.20 -5.10 22.68
CA PRO A 299 -11.98 -4.61 23.81
C PRO A 299 -11.34 -5.05 25.12
N ASN A 300 -11.35 -4.16 26.12
CA ASN A 300 -10.83 -4.42 27.45
C ASN A 300 -9.40 -5.02 27.50
N ALA A 301 -8.53 -4.59 26.57
CA ALA A 301 -7.15 -5.06 26.51
C ALA A 301 -6.39 -4.71 27.80
N ILE A 302 -5.68 -5.71 28.35
CA ILE A 302 -4.80 -5.55 29.49
C ILE A 302 -3.43 -5.08 28.98
N LEU A 303 -3.02 -3.89 29.41
CA LEU A 303 -1.81 -3.22 28.95
C LEU A 303 -0.74 -3.19 30.04
N VAL A 304 0.43 -3.73 29.74
CA VAL A 304 1.60 -3.73 30.61
C VAL A 304 2.74 -2.98 29.93
N PRO A 305 3.37 -1.99 30.60
CA PRO A 305 4.50 -1.28 30.04
C PRO A 305 5.65 -2.21 29.68
N GLN A 306 6.26 -2.00 28.50
CA GLN A 306 7.38 -2.79 28.05
C GLN A 306 8.53 -2.86 29.07
N ARG A 307 8.78 -1.75 29.79
CA ARG A 307 9.83 -1.66 30.83
C ARG A 307 9.56 -2.57 32.05
N ALA A 308 8.31 -2.94 32.31
CA ALA A 308 7.94 -3.83 33.41
C ALA A 308 8.15 -5.32 33.08
N VAL A 309 8.26 -5.65 31.80
CA VAL A 309 8.39 -7.03 31.35
C VAL A 309 9.86 -7.46 31.42
N GLN A 310 10.08 -8.57 32.12
CA GLN A 310 11.37 -9.26 32.18
C GLN A 310 11.27 -10.60 31.46
N GLN A 311 12.39 -11.02 30.87
CA GLN A 311 12.47 -12.32 30.20
C GLN A 311 13.59 -13.16 30.81
N LEU A 312 13.29 -14.38 31.19
CA LEU A 312 14.23 -15.35 31.69
C LEU A 312 13.94 -16.73 31.10
N LEU A 313 14.95 -17.35 30.52
CA LEU A 313 14.85 -18.71 29.95
C LEU A 313 13.64 -18.88 28.98
N GLY A 314 13.37 -17.86 28.17
CA GLY A 314 12.30 -17.89 27.18
C GLY A 314 10.89 -17.66 27.73
N LYS A 315 10.76 -17.41 29.03
CA LYS A 315 9.48 -17.02 29.68
C LYS A 315 9.47 -15.53 29.98
N SER A 316 8.34 -14.90 29.73
CA SER A 316 8.10 -13.50 30.09
C SER A 316 7.37 -13.43 31.42
N PHE A 317 7.80 -12.52 32.30
CA PHE A 317 7.16 -12.30 33.60
C PHE A 317 7.22 -10.82 34.00
N VAL A 318 6.37 -10.45 34.93
CA VAL A 318 6.32 -9.12 35.54
C VAL A 318 6.41 -9.28 37.06
N MET A 319 7.03 -8.29 37.69
CA MET A 319 7.05 -8.23 39.16
C MET A 319 5.85 -7.42 39.64
N CYS A 320 5.00 -8.06 40.44
CA CYS A 320 3.82 -7.45 41.04
C CYS A 320 4.06 -7.19 42.53
N VAL A 321 3.29 -6.27 43.10
CA VAL A 321 3.23 -6.04 44.56
C VAL A 321 2.18 -6.99 45.15
N GLY A 322 2.61 -7.89 45.98
CA GLY A 322 1.72 -8.78 46.71
C GLY A 322 0.93 -8.08 47.82
N PRO A 323 -0.11 -8.73 48.35
CA PRO A 323 -0.93 -8.15 49.42
C PRO A 323 -0.15 -7.92 50.73
N ASP A 324 0.97 -8.59 50.91
CA ASP A 324 1.91 -8.46 52.04
C ASP A 324 3.01 -7.37 51.79
N GLY A 325 2.91 -6.64 50.70
CA GLY A 325 3.91 -5.60 50.28
C GLY A 325 5.22 -6.19 49.78
N LYS A 326 5.25 -7.49 49.44
CA LYS A 326 6.41 -8.15 48.88
C LYS A 326 6.30 -8.30 47.35
N SER A 327 7.44 -8.46 46.71
CA SER A 327 7.50 -8.75 45.29
C SER A 327 7.04 -10.18 44.96
N VAL A 328 6.17 -10.29 43.96
CA VAL A 328 5.67 -11.55 43.42
C VAL A 328 5.91 -11.59 41.94
N ALA A 329 6.55 -12.65 41.43
CA ALA A 329 6.76 -12.81 40.00
C ALA A 329 5.53 -13.51 39.37
N LYS A 330 4.89 -12.85 38.38
CA LYS A 330 3.80 -13.45 37.60
C LYS A 330 4.23 -13.68 36.17
N THR A 331 4.14 -14.94 35.72
CA THR A 331 4.39 -15.26 34.30
C THR A 331 3.26 -14.64 33.46
N VAL A 332 3.63 -13.99 32.35
CA VAL A 332 2.69 -13.32 31.45
C VAL A 332 2.82 -13.85 30.03
N GLU A 333 1.69 -13.92 29.34
CA GLU A 333 1.64 -14.19 27.91
C GLU A 333 1.54 -12.85 27.18
N LEU A 334 2.60 -12.54 26.42
CA LEU A 334 2.68 -11.29 25.68
C LEU A 334 2.02 -11.44 24.30
N GLY A 335 1.13 -10.53 23.97
CA GLY A 335 0.58 -10.32 22.65
C GLY A 335 1.27 -9.19 21.90
N THR A 336 0.53 -8.46 21.11
CA THR A 336 1.03 -7.37 20.26
C THR A 336 1.52 -6.17 21.09
N GLN A 337 2.60 -5.56 20.67
CA GLN A 337 3.08 -4.31 21.25
C GLN A 337 2.31 -3.12 20.66
N VAL A 338 1.86 -2.21 21.52
CA VAL A 338 1.15 -0.99 21.14
C VAL A 338 1.81 0.20 21.87
N GLY A 339 2.55 1.01 21.11
CA GLY A 339 3.34 2.09 21.68
C GLY A 339 4.35 1.59 22.70
N SER A 340 4.29 2.10 23.94
CA SER A 340 5.17 1.71 25.05
C SER A 340 4.65 0.50 25.85
N TYR A 341 3.58 -0.18 25.38
CA TYR A 341 2.92 -1.27 26.11
C TYR A 341 2.89 -2.57 25.33
N TYR A 342 2.82 -3.68 26.03
CA TYR A 342 2.38 -4.95 25.49
C TYR A 342 0.93 -5.21 25.88
N ILE A 343 0.15 -5.73 24.95
CA ILE A 343 -1.13 -6.34 25.27
C ILE A 343 -0.83 -7.70 25.89
N VAL A 344 -1.40 -7.96 27.07
CA VAL A 344 -1.20 -9.22 27.78
C VAL A 344 -2.48 -10.04 27.70
N THR A 345 -2.35 -11.29 27.22
CA THR A 345 -3.49 -12.22 27.07
C THR A 345 -3.73 -13.08 28.29
N GLY A 346 -2.74 -13.19 29.20
CA GLY A 346 -2.86 -14.00 30.41
C GLY A 346 -1.76 -13.68 31.43
N GLY A 347 -2.01 -14.02 32.70
CA GLY A 347 -1.03 -13.93 33.79
C GLY A 347 -1.17 -12.75 34.74
N VAL A 348 -1.80 -11.64 34.34
CA VAL A 348 -2.09 -10.49 35.20
C VAL A 348 -3.55 -10.08 35.07
N THR A 349 -4.04 -9.41 36.13
CA THR A 349 -5.39 -8.87 36.20
C THR A 349 -5.38 -7.35 36.32
N PRO A 350 -6.50 -6.67 36.01
CA PRO A 350 -6.57 -5.20 36.12
C PRO A 350 -6.33 -4.65 37.55
N GLN A 351 -6.48 -5.48 38.57
CA GLN A 351 -6.28 -5.12 39.98
C GLN A 351 -4.81 -5.21 40.39
N ASP A 352 -3.95 -5.83 39.58
CA ASP A 352 -2.55 -5.99 39.92
C ASP A 352 -1.79 -4.66 39.80
N THR A 353 -0.87 -4.47 40.74
CA THR A 353 0.08 -3.37 40.73
C THR A 353 1.45 -3.91 40.32
N ILE A 354 1.99 -3.43 39.22
CA ILE A 354 3.24 -3.90 38.61
C ILE A 354 4.38 -2.95 38.87
N VAL A 355 5.58 -3.49 39.04
CA VAL A 355 6.81 -2.73 39.19
C VAL A 355 7.30 -2.29 37.79
N VAL A 356 7.46 -0.98 37.58
CA VAL A 356 7.90 -0.39 36.30
C VAL A 356 9.34 0.12 36.33
N GLU A 357 9.88 0.37 37.53
CA GLU A 357 11.25 0.80 37.73
C GLU A 357 11.80 0.26 39.08
N GLY A 358 13.11 0.00 39.14
CA GLY A 358 13.74 -0.63 40.28
C GLY A 358 13.81 -2.16 40.18
N LEU A 359 13.67 -2.70 38.98
CA LEU A 359 13.68 -4.13 38.67
C LEU A 359 15.07 -4.76 38.75
N THR A 360 16.14 -3.96 38.75
CA THR A 360 17.51 -4.46 38.77
C THR A 360 17.76 -5.20 40.09
N ASN A 361 18.11 -6.49 39.99
CA ASN A 361 18.33 -7.39 41.13
C ASN A 361 17.09 -7.64 42.02
N LEU A 362 15.89 -7.22 41.62
CA LEU A 362 14.66 -7.52 42.34
C LEU A 362 14.33 -9.00 42.21
N ARG A 363 14.25 -9.70 43.37
CA ARG A 363 13.87 -11.11 43.44
C ARG A 363 12.48 -11.24 44.06
N GLU A 364 11.87 -12.38 43.88
CA GLU A 364 10.60 -12.70 44.52
C GLU A 364 10.75 -12.74 46.05
N GLY A 365 9.73 -12.26 46.75
CA GLY A 365 9.67 -12.26 48.23
C GLY A 365 10.39 -11.10 48.91
N VAL A 366 10.92 -10.13 48.21
CA VAL A 366 11.60 -8.93 48.76
C VAL A 366 10.58 -7.90 49.20
N ASP A 367 10.77 -7.32 50.41
CA ASP A 367 9.94 -6.23 50.92
C ASP A 367 10.14 -4.96 50.05
N LEU A 368 9.03 -4.40 49.55
CA LEU A 368 9.05 -3.25 48.66
C LEU A 368 8.71 -1.92 49.39
N ALA A 369 9.39 -0.86 49.05
CA ALA A 369 8.99 0.52 49.29
C ALA A 369 8.45 1.05 47.95
N ALA A 370 7.14 0.82 47.71
CA ALA A 370 6.50 1.16 46.46
C ALA A 370 6.09 2.65 46.42
N THR A 371 6.48 3.33 45.34
CA THR A 371 6.00 4.66 44.97
C THR A 371 5.12 4.53 43.74
N GLU A 372 3.85 4.88 43.85
CA GLU A 372 2.93 4.85 42.71
C GLU A 372 3.25 5.97 41.73
N VAL A 373 3.34 5.66 40.47
CA VAL A 373 3.62 6.60 39.37
C VAL A 373 2.57 6.47 38.27
N THR A 374 2.38 7.56 37.53
CA THR A 374 1.47 7.59 36.39
C THR A 374 2.19 7.32 35.08
N ALA A 375 1.45 6.92 34.05
CA ALA A 375 1.97 6.69 32.70
C ALA A 375 2.65 7.96 32.14
N GLY A 376 2.10 9.14 32.40
CA GLY A 376 2.65 10.41 31.96
C GLY A 376 4.01 10.74 32.57
N GLU A 377 4.18 10.51 33.89
CA GLU A 377 5.45 10.71 34.57
C GLU A 377 6.56 9.78 34.08
N MET A 378 6.20 8.61 33.60
CA MET A 378 7.12 7.63 33.05
C MET A 378 7.36 7.79 31.53
N GLY A 379 6.66 8.72 30.88
CA GLY A 379 6.74 8.94 29.44
C GLY A 379 6.18 7.78 28.61
N PHE A 380 5.27 6.99 29.18
CA PHE A 380 4.64 5.90 28.45
C PHE A 380 3.53 6.44 27.57
N THR A 381 3.65 6.23 26.26
CA THR A 381 2.66 6.61 25.27
C THR A 381 2.00 5.36 24.69
N LEU A 382 0.68 5.39 24.56
CA LEU A 382 -0.02 4.50 23.66
C LEU A 382 0.09 5.13 22.27
N ALA A 383 0.26 4.30 21.23
CA ALA A 383 0.19 4.80 19.86
C ALA A 383 -1.10 5.62 19.73
N ASN A 384 -0.96 6.89 19.39
CA ASN A 384 -2.13 7.75 19.21
C ASN A 384 -2.91 7.19 18.01
N VAL A 385 -4.12 6.74 18.27
CA VAL A 385 -5.13 6.70 17.23
C VAL A 385 -5.42 8.15 16.93
N THR A 386 -4.95 8.62 15.80
CA THR A 386 -5.41 9.90 15.27
C THR A 386 -6.92 9.74 15.11
N THR A 387 -7.68 10.41 15.97
CA THR A 387 -9.12 10.58 15.77
C THR A 387 -9.30 11.12 14.34
N PRO A 388 -10.21 10.55 13.55
CA PRO A 388 -10.49 11.10 12.23
C PRO A 388 -10.78 12.58 12.39
N TYR A 389 -10.14 13.36 11.52
CA TYR A 389 -10.31 14.79 11.37
C TYR A 389 -11.79 15.17 11.59
N GLN A 390 -12.10 15.87 12.69
CA GLN A 390 -13.35 16.60 12.78
C GLN A 390 -13.32 17.59 11.62
N THR A 391 -14.18 17.37 10.63
CA THR A 391 -14.54 18.39 9.66
C THR A 391 -15.09 19.57 10.45
N ASP A 392 -14.21 20.53 10.76
CA ASP A 392 -14.66 21.85 11.17
C ASP A 392 -15.56 22.32 10.03
N THR A 393 -16.85 22.34 10.35
CA THR A 393 -17.86 23.02 9.58
C THR A 393 -17.32 24.43 9.36
N ILE A 394 -16.90 24.72 8.11
CA ILE A 394 -16.62 26.09 7.69
C ILE A 394 -17.96 26.81 7.80
N SER A 395 -18.17 27.41 8.98
CA SER A 395 -19.21 28.38 9.18
C SER A 395 -18.95 29.52 8.19
N ASN A 396 -19.90 29.73 7.31
CA ASN A 396 -20.01 30.87 6.41
C ASN A 396 -19.58 32.18 7.11
N ALA A 397 -18.32 32.55 6.95
CA ALA A 397 -17.88 33.90 7.15
C ALA A 397 -18.25 34.67 5.87
N THR A 398 -19.43 35.25 5.87
CA THR A 398 -19.82 36.35 4.99
C THR A 398 -18.74 37.42 5.06
N SER A 399 -17.83 37.42 4.09
CA SER A 399 -16.90 38.51 3.90
C SER A 399 -17.67 39.72 3.39
N ASN A 400 -17.94 40.66 4.28
CA ASN A 400 -18.22 42.04 3.92
C ASN A 400 -16.94 42.60 3.26
N ASN A 401 -16.95 42.66 1.95
CA ASN A 401 -15.93 43.36 1.18
C ASN A 401 -16.48 44.77 0.83
N PRO A 402 -15.99 45.88 1.41
CA PRO A 402 -16.49 47.21 1.19
C PRO A 402 -16.00 47.88 -0.12
N ASN A 403 -15.39 47.16 -1.06
CA ASN A 403 -14.87 47.71 -2.31
C ASN A 403 -15.36 46.93 -3.55
N ALA A 404 -16.67 46.98 -3.84
CA ALA A 404 -17.18 46.66 -5.16
C ALA A 404 -17.43 47.96 -5.92
N PRO A 405 -16.85 48.16 -7.14
CA PRO A 405 -17.12 49.34 -7.97
C PRO A 405 -18.55 49.27 -8.52
N GLY A 406 -19.24 50.38 -8.33
CA GLY A 406 -20.64 50.54 -8.69
C GLY A 406 -20.92 50.35 -10.19
N ASN A 407 -22.02 49.67 -10.44
CA ASN A 407 -22.67 49.53 -11.73
C ASN A 407 -23.25 50.88 -12.14
N LEU A 408 -22.74 51.51 -13.19
CA LEU A 408 -23.39 52.65 -13.87
C LEU A 408 -24.15 52.12 -15.06
N ASN A 409 -25.46 52.09 -14.88
CA ASN A 409 -26.43 52.05 -15.97
C ASN A 409 -26.30 53.28 -16.85
N LYS A 410 -26.14 53.08 -18.14
CA LYS A 410 -26.95 53.68 -19.20
C LYS A 410 -26.85 52.84 -20.48
#